data_e375b030f7baeeed4399101c735f77a5
#
_entry.id   e375b030f7baeeed4399101c735f77a5
#
_cell.length_a   1.000
_cell.length_b   1.000
_cell.length_c   1.000
_cell.angle_alpha   90.00
_cell.angle_beta   90.00
_cell.angle_gamma   90.00
#
_symmetry.space_group_name_H-M   'P 1'
#
loop_
_entity.id
_entity.type
_entity.pdbx_description
1 polymer ?
#
loop_
_entity_poly.entity_id
_entity_poly.type
_entity_poly.pdbx_seq_one_letter_code
_entity_poly.pdbx_strand_id
1 'polypeptide(L)'
;IDIYKNTYLTKTSSAVAEANLEEYEIDLRSSASGFIVGHDREITLVGTSAHVCSILYGNQINYFVQDYSPKNPEWKMTERASYILNDYKGETYAAIPIAFDFEADICILGSAKISRPALKISNSKPIIGEKYYNIAAPMGLWSSKMIPLFEGFYLGSKKVRSNRKTSYVFSIPAKGGSSGSPILNSYGEVVGALHSAYRGFENLCMATTNKEIYLIYRKSMRKLLKDYDKYKLIIDLMNI
;
A
#
# COMPACT_ATOMS: atom_id res chain seq x y z
N ILE A 1 -0.50 8.11 -1.68
CA ILE A 1 -1.20 7.12 -2.52
C ILE A 1 -2.68 7.21 -2.18
N ASP A 2 -3.48 7.67 -3.12
CA ASP A 2 -4.92 7.59 -3.02
C ASP A 2 -5.39 6.33 -3.72
N ILE A 3 -6.21 5.54 -3.03
CA ILE A 3 -6.74 4.30 -3.53
C ILE A 3 -8.23 4.48 -3.70
N TYR A 4 -8.68 4.36 -4.93
CA TYR A 4 -10.09 4.32 -5.28
C TYR A 4 -10.49 2.85 -5.45
N LYS A 5 -11.42 2.39 -4.64
CA LYS A 5 -11.99 1.04 -4.73
C LYS A 5 -13.45 1.18 -5.12
N ASN A 6 -13.79 0.72 -6.30
CA ASN A 6 -15.17 0.63 -6.74
C ASN A 6 -15.64 -0.81 -6.54
N THR A 7 -16.64 -1.00 -5.70
CA THR A 7 -17.27 -2.30 -5.47
C THR A 7 -18.63 -2.29 -6.18
N TYR A 8 -18.79 -3.19 -7.15
CA TYR A 8 -20.05 -3.37 -7.86
C TYR A 8 -20.79 -4.57 -7.27
N LEU A 9 -22.01 -4.34 -6.81
CA LEU A 9 -22.93 -5.38 -6.39
C LEU A 9 -23.92 -5.61 -7.53
N THR A 10 -23.81 -6.77 -8.20
CA THR A 10 -24.73 -7.14 -9.27
C THR A 10 -25.69 -8.22 -8.79
N LYS A 11 -26.99 -7.97 -8.83
CA LYS A 11 -28.02 -8.96 -8.56
C LYS A 11 -28.40 -9.66 -9.86
N THR A 12 -28.18 -10.97 -9.94
CA THR A 12 -28.74 -11.81 -11.00
C THR A 12 -29.97 -12.52 -10.49
N SER A 13 -31.17 -12.17 -10.96
CA SER A 13 -32.35 -12.95 -10.68
C SER A 13 -32.43 -14.16 -11.63
N SER A 14 -32.61 -15.35 -11.08
CA SER A 14 -32.77 -16.59 -11.83
C SER A 14 -34.20 -16.85 -12.33
N ALA A 15 -35.09 -15.89 -12.26
CA ALA A 15 -36.47 -16.03 -12.76
C ALA A 15 -36.60 -15.38 -14.13
N VAL A 16 -37.00 -16.19 -15.06
CA VAL A 16 -37.41 -15.95 -16.45
C VAL A 16 -38.02 -14.56 -16.65
N ALA A 17 -37.55 -13.87 -17.69
CA ALA A 17 -38.05 -12.67 -18.30
C ALA A 17 -37.49 -11.34 -17.75
N GLU A 18 -36.80 -10.66 -18.66
CA GLU A 18 -36.45 -9.23 -18.64
C GLU A 18 -35.83 -8.70 -17.34
N ALA A 19 -34.54 -8.87 -17.26
CA ALA A 19 -33.72 -8.58 -16.08
C ALA A 19 -33.73 -7.09 -15.77
N ASN A 20 -34.37 -6.70 -14.71
CA ASN A 20 -33.95 -5.53 -13.96
C ASN A 20 -32.66 -5.90 -13.23
N LEU A 21 -31.52 -5.63 -13.86
CA LEU A 21 -30.23 -5.65 -13.20
C LEU A 21 -30.16 -4.42 -12.29
N GLU A 22 -30.38 -4.64 -10.98
CA GLU A 22 -30.06 -3.61 -10.01
C GLU A 22 -28.54 -3.68 -9.74
N GLU A 23 -27.81 -2.69 -10.25
CA GLU A 23 -26.37 -2.54 -10.02
C GLU A 23 -26.16 -1.41 -9.02
N TYR A 24 -25.55 -1.75 -7.89
CA TYR A 24 -25.15 -0.76 -6.89
C TYR A 24 -23.63 -0.56 -6.94
N GLU A 25 -23.21 0.65 -7.23
CA GLU A 25 -21.81 1.05 -7.18
C GLU A 25 -21.51 1.68 -5.81
N ILE A 26 -20.50 1.13 -5.12
CA ILE A 26 -20.00 1.68 -3.87
C ILE A 26 -18.58 2.17 -4.10
N ASP A 27 -18.39 3.49 -4.04
CA ASP A 27 -17.07 4.12 -4.15
C ASP A 27 -16.43 4.23 -2.77
N LEU A 28 -15.40 3.42 -2.52
CA LEU A 28 -14.61 3.46 -1.29
C LEU A 28 -13.27 4.12 -1.57
N ARG A 29 -12.99 5.23 -0.90
CA ARG A 29 -11.73 5.95 -1.00
C ARG A 29 -10.91 5.76 0.27
N SER A 30 -9.63 5.45 0.11
CA SER A 30 -8.67 5.41 1.21
C SER A 30 -7.34 6.00 0.78
N SER A 31 -6.60 6.57 1.72
CA SER A 31 -5.26 7.10 1.49
C SER A 31 -4.21 6.24 2.17
N ALA A 32 -3.02 6.23 1.61
CA ALA A 32 -1.85 5.57 2.16
C ALA A 32 -0.58 6.33 1.77
N SER A 33 0.53 5.96 2.36
CA SER A 33 1.85 6.48 2.02
C SER A 33 2.65 5.45 1.22
N GLY A 34 3.70 5.89 0.55
CA GLY A 34 4.63 5.03 -0.16
C GLY A 34 5.93 5.76 -0.49
N PHE A 35 6.88 5.02 -1.05
CA PHE A 35 8.18 5.55 -1.42
C PHE A 35 8.74 4.84 -2.65
N ILE A 36 9.52 5.54 -3.47
CA ILE A 36 10.15 4.96 -4.64
C ILE A 36 11.30 4.05 -4.17
N VAL A 37 11.23 2.76 -4.55
CA VAL A 37 12.25 1.74 -4.21
C VAL A 37 13.20 1.47 -5.37
N GLY A 38 12.85 1.88 -6.58
CA GLY A 38 13.69 1.68 -7.77
C GLY A 38 12.99 2.06 -9.06
N HIS A 39 13.74 1.97 -10.13
CA HIS A 39 13.27 2.19 -11.49
C HIS A 39 13.77 1.06 -12.40
N ASP A 40 12.99 0.70 -13.40
CA ASP A 40 13.42 -0.12 -14.51
C ASP A 40 12.91 0.50 -15.83
N ARG A 41 13.83 1.04 -16.63
CA ARG A 41 13.53 1.76 -17.87
C ARG A 41 12.46 2.85 -17.66
N GLU A 42 11.26 2.66 -18.19
CA GLU A 42 10.15 3.63 -18.11
C GLU A 42 9.16 3.33 -16.99
N ILE A 43 9.47 2.38 -16.11
CA ILE A 43 8.62 2.00 -14.99
C ILE A 43 9.28 2.37 -13.66
N THR A 44 8.54 3.06 -12.81
CA THR A 44 8.91 3.35 -11.42
C THR A 44 8.26 2.34 -10.49
N LEU A 45 9.05 1.79 -9.57
CA LEU A 45 8.57 0.88 -8.52
C LEU A 45 8.41 1.64 -7.21
N VAL A 46 7.20 1.54 -6.62
CA VAL A 46 6.83 2.22 -5.37
C VAL A 46 6.46 1.19 -4.33
N GLY A 47 7.13 1.24 -3.18
CA GLY A 47 6.85 0.41 -2.02
C GLY A 47 5.71 1.01 -1.18
N THR A 48 4.78 0.16 -0.73
CA THR A 48 3.70 0.49 0.21
C THR A 48 3.30 -0.76 1.00
N SER A 49 2.36 -0.67 1.93
CA SER A 49 1.86 -1.85 2.67
C SER A 49 1.00 -2.77 1.80
N ALA A 50 1.04 -4.08 2.04
CA ALA A 50 0.28 -5.05 1.24
C ALA A 50 -1.24 -4.92 1.45
N HIS A 51 -1.70 -4.58 2.65
CA HIS A 51 -3.12 -4.34 2.91
C HIS A 51 -3.68 -3.14 2.11
N VAL A 52 -2.81 -2.23 1.64
CA VAL A 52 -3.12 -1.13 0.73
C VAL A 52 -3.39 -1.66 -0.69
N CYS A 53 -2.60 -2.66 -1.12
CA CYS A 53 -2.69 -3.26 -2.46
C CYS A 53 -3.74 -4.38 -2.57
N SER A 54 -4.36 -4.78 -1.48
CA SER A 54 -5.35 -5.84 -1.47
C SER A 54 -6.76 -5.28 -1.44
N ILE A 55 -7.55 -5.69 -2.41
CA ILE A 55 -8.98 -5.42 -2.45
C ILE A 55 -9.69 -6.12 -1.29
N LEU A 56 -9.22 -7.33 -0.91
CA LEU A 56 -9.84 -8.21 0.08
C LEU A 56 -9.54 -7.85 1.55
N TYR A 57 -8.59 -6.97 1.84
CA TYR A 57 -8.10 -6.72 3.21
C TYR A 57 -8.72 -5.51 3.91
N GLY A 58 -9.66 -4.83 3.29
CA GLY A 58 -10.36 -3.74 3.96
C GLY A 58 -11.47 -4.26 4.89
N ASN A 59 -11.33 -4.08 6.21
CA ASN A 59 -12.42 -4.36 7.17
C ASN A 59 -13.75 -3.72 6.77
N GLN A 60 -13.73 -2.66 5.99
CA GLN A 60 -14.92 -1.97 5.48
C GLN A 60 -15.71 -2.82 4.48
N ILE A 61 -15.03 -3.58 3.60
CA ILE A 61 -15.71 -4.48 2.66
C ILE A 61 -16.36 -5.64 3.40
N ASN A 62 -15.69 -6.19 4.43
CA ASN A 62 -16.28 -7.23 5.27
C ASN A 62 -17.53 -6.75 6.02
N TYR A 63 -17.59 -5.50 6.47
CA TYR A 63 -18.79 -4.92 7.07
C TYR A 63 -19.93 -4.83 6.05
N PHE A 64 -19.66 -4.29 4.86
CA PHE A 64 -20.66 -4.19 3.80
C PHE A 64 -21.15 -5.56 3.32
N VAL A 65 -20.23 -6.51 3.12
CA VAL A 65 -20.56 -7.89 2.71
C VAL A 65 -21.38 -8.60 3.79
N GLN A 66 -21.08 -8.40 5.07
CA GLN A 66 -21.83 -8.98 6.18
C GLN A 66 -23.24 -8.39 6.30
N ASP A 67 -23.41 -7.10 6.05
CA ASP A 67 -24.72 -6.46 6.19
C ASP A 67 -25.62 -6.65 4.96
N TYR A 68 -25.07 -6.74 3.75
CA TYR A 68 -25.84 -6.75 2.52
C TYR A 68 -25.81 -8.06 1.73
N SER A 69 -24.80 -8.91 1.84
CA SER A 69 -24.62 -10.10 1.01
C SER A 69 -25.03 -11.45 1.62
N PRO A 70 -25.00 -11.70 2.96
CA PRO A 70 -25.02 -13.09 3.46
C PRO A 70 -26.37 -13.79 3.40
N LYS A 71 -27.43 -13.10 3.08
CA LYS A 71 -28.80 -13.67 3.08
C LYS A 71 -29.38 -13.90 1.68
N ASN A 72 -28.65 -13.55 0.62
CA ASN A 72 -29.18 -13.63 -0.73
C ASN A 72 -28.13 -14.17 -1.72
N PRO A 73 -28.18 -15.45 -2.09
CA PRO A 73 -27.20 -16.08 -2.99
C PRO A 73 -27.21 -15.54 -4.43
N GLU A 74 -28.13 -14.66 -4.77
CA GLU A 74 -28.28 -14.06 -6.09
C GLU A 74 -27.36 -12.85 -6.33
N TRP A 75 -26.70 -12.31 -5.28
CA TRP A 75 -25.80 -11.19 -5.42
C TRP A 75 -24.38 -11.62 -5.76
N LYS A 76 -23.86 -11.13 -6.87
CA LYS A 76 -22.43 -11.25 -7.21
C LYS A 76 -21.75 -9.93 -6.97
N MET A 77 -20.69 -9.98 -6.18
CA MET A 77 -19.80 -8.84 -5.94
C MET A 77 -18.60 -8.89 -6.89
N THR A 78 -18.40 -7.83 -7.66
CA THR A 78 -17.17 -7.62 -8.42
C THR A 78 -16.45 -6.41 -7.86
N GLU A 79 -15.15 -6.56 -7.61
CA GLU A 79 -14.32 -5.49 -7.06
C GLU A 79 -13.31 -5.02 -8.10
N ARG A 80 -13.18 -3.72 -8.24
CA ARG A 80 -12.10 -3.10 -9.00
C ARG A 80 -11.37 -2.12 -8.10
N ALA A 81 -10.05 -2.12 -8.15
CA ALA A 81 -9.24 -1.14 -7.45
C ALA A 81 -8.37 -0.40 -8.46
N SER A 82 -8.36 0.92 -8.36
CA SER A 82 -7.40 1.78 -9.03
C SER A 82 -6.48 2.43 -7.99
N TYR A 83 -5.22 2.59 -8.33
CA TYR A 83 -4.21 3.20 -7.46
C TYR A 83 -3.70 4.46 -8.13
N ILE A 84 -3.79 5.57 -7.43
CA ILE A 84 -3.26 6.87 -7.87
C ILE A 84 -2.16 7.28 -6.91
N LEU A 85 -0.98 7.53 -7.46
CA LEU A 85 0.17 8.04 -6.74
C LEU A 85 0.19 9.56 -6.89
N ASN A 86 0.33 10.27 -5.78
CA ASN A 86 0.60 11.71 -5.78
C ASN A 86 2.02 11.93 -5.29
N ASP A 87 2.85 12.58 -6.08
CA ASP A 87 4.20 12.92 -5.64
C ASP A 87 4.20 14.21 -4.80
N TYR A 88 5.36 14.54 -4.20
CA TYR A 88 5.49 15.71 -3.34
C TYR A 88 5.32 17.06 -4.09
N LYS A 89 5.28 17.07 -5.42
CA LYS A 89 4.96 18.25 -6.23
C LYS A 89 3.50 18.33 -6.61
N GLY A 90 2.71 17.30 -6.32
CA GLY A 90 1.30 17.20 -6.68
C GLY A 90 1.05 16.59 -8.06
N GLU A 91 2.09 16.05 -8.70
CA GLU A 91 1.94 15.28 -9.95
C GLU A 91 1.29 13.92 -9.65
N THR A 92 0.39 13.47 -10.51
CA THR A 92 -0.40 12.25 -10.33
C THR A 92 -0.01 11.18 -11.34
N TYR A 93 0.02 9.93 -10.90
CA TYR A 93 0.38 8.79 -11.74
C TYR A 93 -0.52 7.60 -11.40
N ALA A 94 -1.06 6.95 -12.41
CA ALA A 94 -1.74 5.67 -12.21
C ALA A 94 -0.72 4.57 -11.91
N ALA A 95 -1.12 3.60 -11.10
CA ALA A 95 -0.26 2.49 -10.71
C ALA A 95 -1.00 1.16 -10.65
N ILE A 96 -0.24 0.07 -10.77
CA ILE A 96 -0.75 -1.30 -10.67
C ILE A 96 0.12 -2.14 -9.72
N PRO A 97 -0.45 -3.11 -9.00
CA PRO A 97 0.34 -4.02 -8.17
C PRO A 97 1.22 -4.95 -9.00
N ILE A 98 2.53 -4.94 -8.76
CA ILE A 98 3.50 -5.86 -9.38
C ILE A 98 3.70 -7.10 -8.51
N ALA A 99 3.95 -6.91 -7.23
CA ALA A 99 4.11 -8.00 -6.26
C ALA A 99 3.74 -7.55 -4.85
N PHE A 100 3.28 -8.51 -4.03
CA PHE A 100 2.97 -8.28 -2.63
C PHE A 100 3.32 -9.50 -1.78
N ASP A 101 3.50 -9.26 -0.48
CA ASP A 101 3.71 -10.25 0.56
C ASP A 101 2.86 -9.86 1.78
N PHE A 102 1.78 -10.60 2.00
CA PHE A 102 0.83 -10.31 3.08
C PHE A 102 1.36 -10.67 4.47
N GLU A 103 2.31 -11.63 4.57
CA GLU A 103 2.91 -12.00 5.85
C GLU A 103 3.84 -10.90 6.35
N ALA A 104 4.56 -10.25 5.44
CA ALA A 104 5.41 -9.10 5.73
C ALA A 104 4.66 -7.76 5.68
N ASP A 105 3.45 -7.74 5.14
CA ASP A 105 2.64 -6.55 4.87
C ASP A 105 3.38 -5.51 4.01
N ILE A 106 3.93 -5.95 2.88
CA ILE A 106 4.62 -5.11 1.90
C ILE A 106 4.14 -5.39 0.47
N CYS A 107 3.99 -4.34 -0.31
CA CYS A 107 3.59 -4.37 -1.71
C CYS A 107 4.49 -3.47 -2.55
N ILE A 108 4.70 -3.84 -3.81
CA ILE A 108 5.33 -3.01 -4.83
C ILE A 108 4.31 -2.71 -5.92
N LEU A 109 4.07 -1.44 -6.13
CA LEU A 109 3.30 -0.90 -7.24
C LEU A 109 4.26 -0.52 -8.38
N GLY A 110 3.82 -0.69 -9.62
CA GLY A 110 4.48 -0.16 -10.82
C GLY A 110 3.67 1.00 -11.39
N SER A 111 4.35 2.05 -11.81
CA SER A 111 3.79 3.25 -12.42
C SER A 111 4.62 3.70 -13.60
N ALA A 112 4.09 4.62 -14.42
CA ALA A 112 4.90 5.33 -15.40
C ALA A 112 6.09 6.01 -14.71
N LYS A 113 7.09 6.38 -15.50
CA LYS A 113 8.34 6.94 -15.00
C LYS A 113 8.09 8.23 -14.18
N ILE A 114 8.40 8.16 -12.90
CA ILE A 114 8.43 9.30 -12.00
C ILE A 114 9.87 9.79 -11.93
N SER A 115 10.12 11.02 -12.40
CA SER A 115 11.47 11.62 -12.43
C SER A 115 11.93 12.07 -11.03
N ARG A 116 11.99 11.13 -10.10
CA ARG A 116 12.44 11.33 -8.71
C ARG A 116 13.38 10.20 -8.33
N PRO A 117 14.38 10.46 -7.46
CA PRO A 117 15.31 9.42 -7.03
C PRO A 117 14.61 8.34 -6.20
N ALA A 118 15.07 7.11 -6.36
CA ALA A 118 14.68 6.02 -5.45
C ALA A 118 15.41 6.16 -4.11
N LEU A 119 14.74 5.78 -3.04
CA LEU A 119 15.36 5.67 -1.72
C LEU A 119 16.20 4.39 -1.65
N LYS A 120 17.39 4.50 -1.11
CA LYS A 120 18.26 3.34 -0.86
C LYS A 120 17.70 2.53 0.31
N ILE A 121 17.54 1.22 0.13
CA ILE A 121 17.21 0.31 1.23
C ILE A 121 18.49 0.04 2.01
N SER A 122 18.45 0.26 3.31
CA SER A 122 19.59 0.02 4.21
C SER A 122 19.92 -1.48 4.26
N ASN A 123 21.22 -1.80 4.25
CA ASN A 123 21.70 -3.16 4.45
C ASN A 123 21.81 -3.52 5.94
N SER A 124 21.79 -2.53 6.83
CA SER A 124 21.92 -2.71 8.27
C SER A 124 20.58 -2.78 8.97
N LYS A 125 20.51 -3.57 10.03
CA LYS A 125 19.36 -3.55 10.94
C LYS A 125 19.38 -2.27 11.77
N PRO A 126 18.21 -1.75 12.17
CA PRO A 126 18.16 -0.63 13.10
C PRO A 126 18.73 -1.02 14.48
N ILE A 127 19.29 -0.03 15.18
CA ILE A 127 19.92 -0.18 16.49
C ILE A 127 18.98 0.33 17.57
N ILE A 128 18.73 -0.46 18.61
CA ILE A 128 17.83 -0.12 19.71
C ILE A 128 18.29 1.18 20.37
N GLY A 129 17.36 2.12 20.57
CA GLY A 129 17.60 3.42 21.16
C GLY A 129 18.11 4.48 20.19
N GLU A 130 18.44 4.14 18.95
CA GLU A 130 18.78 5.13 17.92
C GLU A 130 17.51 5.79 17.33
N LYS A 131 17.69 7.02 16.87
CA LYS A 131 16.64 7.85 16.29
C LYS A 131 16.44 7.52 14.81
N TYR A 132 15.15 7.45 14.42
CA TYR A 132 14.67 7.22 13.04
C TYR A 132 13.61 8.24 12.68
N TYR A 133 13.39 8.41 11.36
CA TYR A 133 12.50 9.40 10.80
C TYR A 133 11.46 8.71 9.92
N ASN A 134 10.24 9.26 9.89
CA ASN A 134 9.17 8.76 9.05
C ASN A 134 8.53 9.92 8.28
N ILE A 135 8.40 9.76 6.96
CA ILE A 135 7.68 10.70 6.10
C ILE A 135 6.38 10.04 5.69
N ALA A 136 5.25 10.56 6.16
CA ALA A 136 3.94 9.96 5.97
C ALA A 136 2.85 11.00 5.74
N ALA A 137 1.72 10.55 5.19
CA ALA A 137 0.49 11.33 5.02
C ALA A 137 -0.63 10.78 5.93
N PRO A 138 -0.53 10.91 7.28
CA PRO A 138 -1.58 10.43 8.18
C PRO A 138 -2.89 11.13 7.87
N MET A 139 -4.00 10.37 7.78
CA MET A 139 -5.33 10.86 7.45
C MET A 139 -5.41 11.66 6.13
N GLY A 140 -4.49 11.41 5.19
CA GLY A 140 -4.36 12.18 3.96
C GLY A 140 -3.79 13.59 4.18
N LEU A 141 -3.23 13.88 5.35
CA LEU A 141 -2.63 15.17 5.66
C LEU A 141 -1.33 15.34 4.88
N TRP A 142 -1.45 15.90 3.68
CA TRP A 142 -0.35 16.15 2.77
C TRP A 142 -0.72 17.25 1.77
N SER A 143 0.27 18.01 1.36
CA SER A 143 0.19 18.89 0.20
C SER A 143 1.59 19.15 -0.35
N SER A 144 1.69 19.68 -1.56
CA SER A 144 2.99 20.08 -2.16
C SER A 144 3.77 21.14 -1.35
N LYS A 145 3.11 21.78 -0.37
CA LYS A 145 3.70 22.76 0.54
C LYS A 145 3.85 22.25 1.98
N MET A 146 3.35 21.02 2.28
CA MET A 146 3.38 20.47 3.61
C MET A 146 3.58 18.95 3.53
N ILE A 147 4.74 18.51 3.95
CA ILE A 147 5.11 17.08 4.02
C ILE A 147 5.37 16.75 5.48
N PRO A 148 4.48 16.00 6.15
CA PRO A 148 4.69 15.64 7.56
C PRO A 148 5.91 14.75 7.73
N LEU A 149 6.78 15.14 8.65
CA LEU A 149 7.96 14.41 9.10
C LEU A 149 7.80 14.10 10.58
N PHE A 150 7.94 12.83 10.93
CA PHE A 150 7.89 12.34 12.30
C PHE A 150 9.24 11.75 12.69
N GLU A 151 9.56 11.75 13.98
CA GLU A 151 10.76 11.11 14.51
C GLU A 151 10.41 10.22 15.71
N GLY A 152 11.26 9.26 15.98
CA GLY A 152 11.16 8.38 17.13
C GLY A 152 12.35 7.42 17.20
N PHE A 153 12.27 6.46 18.10
CA PHE A 153 13.36 5.54 18.39
C PHE A 153 13.01 4.12 18.00
N TYR A 154 13.99 3.34 17.56
CA TYR A 154 13.81 1.92 17.41
C TYR A 154 13.80 1.23 18.77
N LEU A 155 12.75 0.45 19.03
CA LEU A 155 12.52 -0.21 20.32
C LEU A 155 12.85 -1.71 20.29
N GLY A 156 12.98 -2.29 19.09
CA GLY A 156 13.23 -3.71 18.91
C GLY A 156 12.34 -4.34 17.84
N SER A 157 12.28 -5.66 17.83
CA SER A 157 11.48 -6.41 16.86
C SER A 157 10.50 -7.36 17.55
N LYS A 158 9.33 -7.58 16.91
CA LYS A 158 8.27 -8.43 17.44
C LYS A 158 7.62 -9.25 16.33
N LYS A 159 7.27 -10.50 16.63
CA LYS A 159 6.38 -11.32 15.81
C LYS A 159 4.95 -11.18 16.35
N VAL A 160 4.08 -10.54 15.58
CA VAL A 160 2.73 -10.16 16.07
C VAL A 160 1.76 -11.34 16.05
N ARG A 161 1.85 -12.21 15.04
CA ARG A 161 1.02 -13.41 14.87
C ARG A 161 1.89 -14.55 14.36
N SER A 162 1.43 -15.81 14.55
CA SER A 162 2.17 -17.00 14.12
C SER A 162 2.42 -17.03 12.60
N ASN A 163 1.48 -16.51 11.80
CA ASN A 163 1.56 -16.46 10.33
C ASN A 163 2.15 -15.15 9.79
N ARG A 164 2.61 -14.23 10.65
CA ARG A 164 3.25 -12.97 10.24
C ARG A 164 4.76 -13.06 10.40
N LYS A 165 5.47 -12.39 9.52
CA LYS A 165 6.91 -12.16 9.66
C LYS A 165 7.20 -11.21 10.80
N THR A 166 8.47 -11.17 11.22
CA THR A 166 8.94 -10.26 12.26
C THR A 166 8.81 -8.81 11.79
N SER A 167 8.21 -7.97 12.61
CA SER A 167 8.14 -6.52 12.39
C SER A 167 9.08 -5.77 13.33
N TYR A 168 9.60 -4.65 12.88
CA TYR A 168 10.27 -3.66 13.72
C TYR A 168 9.25 -2.80 14.45
N VAL A 169 9.62 -2.36 15.66
CA VAL A 169 8.79 -1.51 16.50
C VAL A 169 9.51 -0.18 16.72
N PHE A 170 8.83 0.93 16.49
CA PHE A 170 9.36 2.28 16.68
C PHE A 170 8.40 3.12 17.52
N SER A 171 8.96 4.08 18.28
CA SER A 171 8.19 5.11 19.00
C SER A 171 7.83 6.28 18.07
N ILE A 172 7.26 5.97 16.92
CA ILE A 172 6.86 6.94 15.90
C ILE A 172 5.33 7.00 15.85
N PRO A 173 4.73 8.21 15.86
CA PRO A 173 3.29 8.37 15.71
C PRO A 173 2.80 7.81 14.37
N ALA A 174 1.65 7.10 14.40
CA ALA A 174 1.05 6.52 13.23
C ALA A 174 -0.48 6.57 13.28
N LYS A 175 -1.09 6.93 12.18
CA LYS A 175 -2.55 6.94 11.97
C LYS A 175 -2.87 6.30 10.60
N GLY A 176 -4.15 6.05 10.32
CA GLY A 176 -4.61 5.70 8.98
C GLY A 176 -4.04 6.68 7.95
N GLY A 177 -3.59 6.20 6.80
CA GLY A 177 -2.84 7.00 5.82
C GLY A 177 -1.31 6.91 5.96
N SER A 178 -0.77 6.60 7.15
CA SER A 178 0.67 6.37 7.33
C SER A 178 1.14 5.01 6.78
N SER A 179 0.24 4.08 6.51
CA SER A 179 0.57 2.74 5.99
C SER A 179 1.40 2.83 4.72
N GLY A 180 2.52 2.10 4.67
CA GLY A 180 3.46 2.08 3.56
C GLY A 180 4.53 3.18 3.57
N SER A 181 4.52 4.09 4.55
CA SER A 181 5.53 5.15 4.65
C SER A 181 6.91 4.59 5.00
N PRO A 182 8.00 5.18 4.45
CA PRO A 182 9.35 4.76 4.75
C PRO A 182 9.76 5.22 6.16
N ILE A 183 10.43 4.33 6.88
CA ILE A 183 11.19 4.67 8.08
C ILE A 183 12.66 4.74 7.69
N LEU A 184 13.28 5.88 7.97
CA LEU A 184 14.61 6.25 7.50
C LEU A 184 15.60 6.34 8.66
N ASN A 185 16.84 5.92 8.42
CA ASN A 185 17.95 6.22 9.31
C ASN A 185 18.46 7.67 9.08
N SER A 186 19.48 8.09 9.85
CA SER A 186 20.09 9.41 9.73
C SER A 186 20.77 9.69 8.37
N TYR A 187 21.00 8.66 7.56
CA TYR A 187 21.55 8.77 6.21
C TYR A 187 20.46 8.84 5.12
N GLY A 188 19.16 8.85 5.51
CA GLY A 188 18.05 8.82 4.57
C GLY A 188 17.80 7.45 3.92
N GLU A 189 18.40 6.36 4.46
CA GLU A 189 18.19 5.02 3.94
C GLU A 189 16.98 4.36 4.61
N VAL A 190 16.19 3.61 3.84
CA VAL A 190 15.00 2.91 4.31
C VAL A 190 15.38 1.71 5.17
N VAL A 191 15.02 1.74 6.44
CA VAL A 191 15.17 0.61 7.37
C VAL A 191 13.89 -0.16 7.58
N GLY A 192 12.73 0.41 7.23
CA GLY A 192 11.43 -0.25 7.35
C GLY A 192 10.34 0.48 6.57
N ALA A 193 9.19 -0.19 6.40
CA ALA A 193 7.97 0.40 5.87
C ALA A 193 6.86 0.26 6.92
N LEU A 194 6.31 1.38 7.37
CA LEU A 194 5.27 1.40 8.39
C LEU A 194 4.02 0.68 7.89
N HIS A 195 3.46 -0.25 8.67
CA HIS A 195 2.26 -0.98 8.28
C HIS A 195 1.11 -0.91 9.31
N SER A 196 1.39 -0.61 10.58
CA SER A 196 0.33 -0.51 11.59
C SER A 196 0.74 0.35 12.78
N ALA A 197 -0.25 1.02 13.39
CA ALA A 197 -0.14 1.60 14.71
C ALA A 197 -0.37 0.52 15.78
N TYR A 198 0.20 0.70 16.95
CA TYR A 198 -0.07 -0.18 18.08
C TYR A 198 -1.38 0.24 18.74
N ARG A 199 -2.36 -0.69 18.83
CA ARG A 199 -3.67 -0.37 19.38
C ARG A 199 -3.55 0.11 20.84
N GLY A 200 -4.08 1.30 21.14
CA GLY A 200 -4.01 1.92 22.45
C GLY A 200 -2.74 2.75 22.71
N PHE A 201 -1.78 2.76 21.77
CA PHE A 201 -0.56 3.58 21.86
C PHE A 201 -0.28 4.24 20.52
N GLU A 202 -0.81 5.44 20.33
CA GLU A 202 -0.69 6.17 19.05
C GLU A 202 0.74 6.55 18.67
N ASN A 203 1.65 6.56 19.66
CA ASN A 203 3.07 6.85 19.47
C ASN A 203 3.93 5.59 19.27
N LEU A 204 3.30 4.44 19.01
CA LEU A 204 4.02 3.21 18.68
C LEU A 204 3.53 2.67 17.35
N CYS A 205 4.47 2.38 16.46
CA CYS A 205 4.17 1.75 15.18
C CYS A 205 4.99 0.48 14.95
N MET A 206 4.47 -0.34 14.05
CA MET A 206 5.15 -1.52 13.53
C MET A 206 5.47 -1.33 12.06
N ALA A 207 6.63 -1.82 11.66
CA ALA A 207 7.13 -1.70 10.30
C ALA A 207 7.67 -3.03 9.77
N THR A 208 7.47 -3.26 8.49
CA THR A 208 8.14 -4.32 7.71
C THR A 208 9.64 -4.05 7.71
N THR A 209 10.44 -5.11 7.83
CA THR A 209 11.91 -4.97 7.89
C THR A 209 12.50 -4.62 6.52
N ASN A 210 13.66 -3.94 6.52
CA ASN A 210 14.43 -3.66 5.30
C ASN A 210 14.75 -4.92 4.50
N LYS A 211 15.00 -6.05 5.16
CA LYS A 211 15.21 -7.36 4.51
C LYS A 211 14.00 -7.78 3.68
N GLU A 212 12.79 -7.68 4.25
CA GLU A 212 11.57 -8.08 3.53
C GLU A 212 11.25 -7.10 2.39
N ILE A 213 11.49 -5.80 2.58
CA ILE A 213 11.38 -4.80 1.52
C ILE A 213 12.32 -5.15 0.35
N TYR A 214 13.57 -5.49 0.63
CA TYR A 214 14.54 -5.89 -0.39
C TYR A 214 14.13 -7.17 -1.12
N LEU A 215 13.60 -8.17 -0.40
CA LEU A 215 13.15 -9.43 -1.00
C LEU A 215 11.98 -9.23 -1.96
N ILE A 216 10.97 -8.44 -1.57
CA ILE A 216 9.83 -8.15 -2.43
C ILE A 216 10.22 -7.27 -3.63
N TYR A 217 11.10 -6.29 -3.43
CA TYR A 217 11.67 -5.50 -4.52
C TYR A 217 12.36 -6.38 -5.55
N ARG A 218 13.24 -7.29 -5.13
CA ARG A 218 13.89 -8.25 -6.05
C ARG A 218 12.92 -9.15 -6.78
N LYS A 219 11.86 -9.61 -6.09
CA LYS A 219 10.77 -10.39 -6.71
C LYS A 219 10.05 -9.57 -7.78
N SER A 220 9.76 -8.30 -7.50
CA SER A 220 9.13 -7.38 -8.45
C SER A 220 9.99 -7.14 -9.67
N MET A 221 11.29 -6.89 -9.49
CA MET A 221 12.23 -6.71 -10.58
C MET A 221 12.30 -7.93 -11.51
N ARG A 222 12.36 -9.15 -10.95
CA ARG A 222 12.36 -10.39 -11.75
C ARG A 222 11.05 -10.55 -12.55
N LYS A 223 9.91 -10.23 -11.94
CA LYS A 223 8.60 -10.30 -12.58
C LYS A 223 8.50 -9.28 -13.70
N LEU A 224 8.95 -8.05 -13.43
CA LEU A 224 8.98 -6.97 -14.41
C LEU A 224 9.88 -7.30 -15.61
N LEU A 225 11.09 -7.82 -15.37
CA LEU A 225 12.01 -8.23 -16.44
C LEU A 225 11.44 -9.32 -17.33
N LYS A 226 10.66 -10.25 -16.75
CA LYS A 226 10.02 -11.33 -17.52
C LYS A 226 8.87 -10.84 -18.39
N ASP A 227 8.04 -9.94 -17.87
CA ASP A 227 6.78 -9.54 -18.49
C ASP A 227 6.71 -8.02 -18.76
N TYR A 228 7.86 -7.40 -19.08
CA TYR A 228 8.00 -5.92 -19.16
C TYR A 228 6.98 -5.27 -20.09
N ASP A 229 6.87 -5.76 -21.31
CA ASP A 229 5.99 -5.16 -22.33
C ASP A 229 4.51 -5.20 -21.90
N LYS A 230 4.11 -6.28 -21.22
CA LYS A 230 2.78 -6.39 -20.64
C LYS A 230 2.52 -5.31 -19.58
N TYR A 231 3.45 -5.15 -18.63
CA TYR A 231 3.31 -4.14 -17.58
C TYR A 231 3.35 -2.73 -18.14
N LYS A 232 4.27 -2.48 -19.09
CA LYS A 232 4.40 -1.18 -19.77
C LYS A 232 3.12 -0.81 -20.48
N LEU A 233 2.55 -1.73 -21.27
CA LEU A 233 1.29 -1.51 -21.98
C LEU A 233 0.13 -1.16 -21.03
N ILE A 234 -0.03 -1.91 -19.94
CA ILE A 234 -1.10 -1.65 -18.96
C ILE A 234 -0.93 -0.27 -18.33
N ILE A 235 0.30 0.07 -17.91
CA ILE A 235 0.60 1.36 -17.27
C ILE A 235 0.35 2.51 -18.27
N ASP A 236 0.76 2.37 -19.51
CA ASP A 236 0.54 3.40 -20.55
C ASP A 236 -0.95 3.65 -20.79
N LEU A 237 -1.74 2.58 -20.89
CA LEU A 237 -3.21 2.69 -21.06
C LEU A 237 -3.92 3.36 -19.89
N MET A 238 -3.36 3.30 -18.68
CA MET A 238 -3.95 3.93 -17.49
C MET A 238 -3.55 5.40 -17.33
N ASN A 239 -2.53 5.88 -18.05
CA ASN A 239 -2.03 7.25 -17.97
C ASN A 239 -2.42 8.10 -19.20
N ILE A 240 -3.35 7.62 -20.03
CA ILE A 240 -4.01 8.37 -21.11
C ILE A 240 -5.26 9.05 -20.52
#